data_03e7f98f415b9c5848d2ee8643f52bf4
#
_entry.id   03e7f98f415b9c5848d2ee8643f52bf4
#
_cell.length_a   1.000
_cell.length_b   1.000
_cell.length_c   1.000
_cell.angle_alpha   90.00
_cell.angle_beta   90.00
_cell.angle_gamma   90.00
#
_symmetry.space_group_name_H-M   'P 1'
#
loop_
_entity.id
_entity.type
_entity.pdbx_description
1 polymer ?
#
loop_
_entity_poly.entity_id
_entity_poly.type
_entity_poly.pdbx_seq_one_letter_code
_entity_poly.pdbx_strand_id
1 'polypeptide(L)'
;MNLKKKLKKPELLLPIRSWPNLKAAIPYADAVYFGAKDLNMRTRAGNFSLKDIKKVVDVCHKNKIKAYLTLNVVIYQKDLKTLEKVLNAAKEAKIDAVICWDWAVIEESKKRNIPIHISTQANISNAKTANMYKNLGATRIVLARECSLSDIAKIKKETAIENETFVHGAMCVSISGRCYRSSYLYNKSANCGDCLQPCRQKWTLKNEENKELVCEGKYLMSAKDLCMIAHIPKLIKAGITSFKVEGRLRDARYVETVGKYYREAINSAIDKTYTQ
;
A
#
# COMPACT_ATOMS: atom_id res chain seq x y z
N MET A 1 -7.70 -27.61 28.50
CA MET A 1 -8.81 -26.86 27.88
C MET A 1 -8.26 -25.95 26.79
N ASN A 2 -8.19 -26.44 25.53
CA ASN A 2 -7.67 -25.68 24.41
C ASN A 2 -8.77 -24.77 23.86
N LEU A 3 -8.84 -23.54 24.34
CA LEU A 3 -9.61 -22.48 23.70
C LEU A 3 -8.96 -22.23 22.32
N LYS A 4 -9.50 -22.84 21.26
CA LYS A 4 -9.14 -22.51 19.87
C LYS A 4 -9.35 -21.01 19.69
N LYS A 5 -8.28 -20.22 19.79
CA LYS A 5 -8.31 -18.78 19.51
C LYS A 5 -8.89 -18.62 18.09
N LYS A 6 -10.12 -18.12 18.01
CA LYS A 6 -10.79 -17.85 16.73
C LYS A 6 -9.88 -16.90 15.95
N LEU A 7 -9.38 -17.32 14.80
CA LEU A 7 -8.51 -16.48 13.95
C LEU A 7 -9.28 -15.19 13.65
N LYS A 8 -8.67 -14.04 14.00
CA LYS A 8 -9.26 -12.74 13.68
C LYS A 8 -9.20 -12.59 12.15
N LYS A 9 -10.35 -12.30 11.52
CA LYS A 9 -10.44 -12.08 10.09
C LYS A 9 -9.52 -10.92 9.68
N PRO A 10 -8.59 -11.12 8.73
CA PRO A 10 -7.76 -10.03 8.22
C PRO A 10 -8.58 -9.01 7.44
N GLU A 11 -8.13 -7.78 7.51
CA GLU A 11 -8.68 -6.66 6.73
C GLU A 11 -8.33 -6.82 5.25
N LEU A 12 -9.28 -6.60 4.35
CA LEU A 12 -9.02 -6.42 2.93
C LEU A 12 -8.99 -4.93 2.61
N LEU A 13 -7.81 -4.43 2.23
CA LEU A 13 -7.52 -3.02 1.95
C LEU A 13 -7.45 -2.80 0.43
N LEU A 14 -8.44 -2.09 -0.13
CA LEU A 14 -8.56 -1.85 -1.56
C LEU A 14 -8.14 -0.42 -1.95
N PRO A 15 -7.53 -0.25 -3.14
CA PRO A 15 -7.14 1.06 -3.66
C PRO A 15 -8.33 1.80 -4.26
N ILE A 16 -8.43 3.10 -3.99
CA ILE A 16 -9.38 3.96 -4.70
C ILE A 16 -8.69 5.22 -5.21
N ARG A 17 -9.12 5.72 -6.38
CA ARG A 17 -8.65 6.97 -7.00
C ARG A 17 -9.78 7.91 -7.42
N SER A 18 -11.00 7.41 -7.39
CA SER A 18 -12.19 8.14 -7.87
C SER A 18 -13.45 7.57 -7.21
N TRP A 19 -14.56 8.25 -7.36
CA TRP A 19 -15.87 7.81 -6.89
C TRP A 19 -16.31 6.46 -7.46
N PRO A 20 -16.14 6.17 -8.78
CA PRO A 20 -16.43 4.83 -9.31
C PRO A 20 -15.61 3.72 -8.64
N ASN A 21 -14.30 3.96 -8.36
CA ASN A 21 -13.49 2.99 -7.61
C ASN A 21 -14.01 2.77 -6.18
N LEU A 22 -14.43 3.84 -5.49
CA LEU A 22 -15.00 3.71 -4.14
C LEU A 22 -16.29 2.88 -4.18
N LYS A 23 -17.19 3.16 -5.11
CA LYS A 23 -18.43 2.38 -5.29
C LYS A 23 -18.15 0.90 -5.53
N ALA A 24 -17.16 0.60 -6.37
CA ALA A 24 -16.74 -0.78 -6.67
C ALA A 24 -16.08 -1.50 -5.47
N ALA A 25 -15.39 -0.75 -4.58
CA ALA A 25 -14.73 -1.32 -3.40
C ALA A 25 -15.72 -1.65 -2.26
N ILE A 26 -16.78 -0.86 -2.09
CA ILE A 26 -17.71 -0.94 -0.95
C ILE A 26 -18.19 -2.37 -0.63
N PRO A 27 -18.61 -3.22 -1.59
CA PRO A 27 -19.13 -4.54 -1.27
C PRO A 27 -18.09 -5.51 -0.69
N TYR A 28 -16.80 -5.24 -0.88
CA TYR A 28 -15.73 -6.21 -0.61
C TYR A 28 -14.71 -5.73 0.42
N ALA A 29 -14.50 -4.43 0.54
CA ALA A 29 -13.45 -3.85 1.38
C ALA A 29 -13.83 -3.80 2.86
N ASP A 30 -12.85 -4.01 3.75
CA ASP A 30 -12.93 -3.59 5.16
C ASP A 30 -12.30 -2.20 5.33
N ALA A 31 -11.40 -1.83 4.42
CA ALA A 31 -10.77 -0.52 4.36
C ALA A 31 -10.44 -0.13 2.92
N VAL A 32 -10.34 1.17 2.67
CA VAL A 32 -9.83 1.71 1.40
C VAL A 32 -8.67 2.65 1.66
N TYR A 33 -7.76 2.77 0.67
CA TYR A 33 -6.70 3.76 0.73
C TYR A 33 -6.67 4.62 -0.53
N PHE A 34 -6.43 5.91 -0.34
CA PHE A 34 -6.48 6.91 -1.39
C PHE A 34 -5.46 8.03 -1.15
N GLY A 35 -5.23 8.86 -2.18
CA GLY A 35 -4.40 10.06 -2.08
C GLY A 35 -5.20 11.32 -2.28
N ALA A 36 -4.77 12.39 -1.63
CA ALA A 36 -5.09 13.74 -2.05
C ALA A 36 -4.30 14.08 -3.33
N LYS A 37 -4.59 15.20 -3.98
CA LYS A 37 -3.87 15.62 -5.21
C LYS A 37 -2.35 15.71 -4.98
N ASP A 38 -1.94 16.05 -3.75
CA ASP A 38 -0.55 16.26 -3.39
C ASP A 38 0.00 15.17 -2.45
N LEU A 39 1.32 15.10 -2.31
CA LEU A 39 2.07 14.34 -1.30
C LEU A 39 1.81 12.83 -1.26
N ASN A 40 1.53 12.20 -2.41
CA ASN A 40 1.36 10.75 -2.50
C ASN A 40 2.10 10.12 -3.69
N MET A 41 2.48 8.85 -3.59
CA MET A 41 3.27 8.09 -4.57
C MET A 41 2.55 7.82 -5.91
N ARG A 42 1.36 8.35 -6.12
CA ARG A 42 0.57 8.20 -7.35
C ARG A 42 -0.07 9.54 -7.74
N THR A 43 0.74 10.57 -7.90
CA THR A 43 0.25 11.91 -8.28
C THR A 43 -0.52 11.90 -9.60
N ARG A 44 -0.19 10.98 -10.51
CA ARG A 44 -0.89 10.77 -11.79
C ARG A 44 -2.19 9.98 -11.70
N ALA A 45 -2.54 9.43 -10.53
CA ALA A 45 -3.87 8.88 -10.30
C ALA A 45 -4.91 10.01 -10.26
N GLY A 46 -6.19 9.67 -10.40
CA GLY A 46 -7.28 10.66 -10.33
C GLY A 46 -7.27 11.50 -9.07
N ASN A 47 -6.88 10.93 -7.94
CA ASN A 47 -6.79 11.55 -6.61
C ASN A 47 -7.98 12.44 -6.24
N PHE A 48 -8.25 12.57 -4.97
CA PHE A 48 -9.32 13.42 -4.44
C PHE A 48 -8.79 14.82 -4.10
N SER A 49 -9.61 15.84 -4.23
CA SER A 49 -9.28 17.17 -3.72
C SER A 49 -9.33 17.19 -2.19
N LEU A 50 -8.72 18.19 -1.56
CA LEU A 50 -8.80 18.35 -0.10
C LEU A 50 -10.25 18.42 0.40
N LYS A 51 -11.13 19.08 -0.38
CA LYS A 51 -12.58 19.20 -0.07
C LYS A 51 -13.32 17.87 -0.16
N ASP A 52 -12.78 16.90 -0.92
CA ASP A 52 -13.41 15.59 -1.08
C ASP A 52 -13.04 14.62 0.03
N ILE A 53 -11.95 14.86 0.79
CA ILE A 53 -11.47 13.94 1.84
C ILE A 53 -12.61 13.62 2.81
N LYS A 54 -13.28 14.66 3.33
CA LYS A 54 -14.42 14.46 4.25
C LYS A 54 -15.53 13.63 3.62
N LYS A 55 -15.91 13.90 2.38
CA LYS A 55 -16.98 13.17 1.68
C LYS A 55 -16.61 11.69 1.49
N VAL A 56 -15.32 11.39 1.14
CA VAL A 56 -14.83 10.01 1.00
C VAL A 56 -14.94 9.29 2.34
N VAL A 57 -14.47 9.91 3.43
CA VAL A 57 -14.54 9.35 4.78
C VAL A 57 -15.98 9.10 5.21
N ASP A 58 -16.87 10.08 5.03
CA ASP A 58 -18.29 9.96 5.39
C ASP A 58 -18.96 8.78 4.66
N VAL A 59 -18.68 8.61 3.35
CA VAL A 59 -19.20 7.47 2.58
C VAL A 59 -18.62 6.14 3.10
N CYS A 60 -17.33 6.10 3.39
CA CYS A 60 -16.69 4.90 3.97
C CYS A 60 -17.31 4.53 5.31
N HIS A 61 -17.41 5.47 6.24
CA HIS A 61 -17.95 5.24 7.58
C HIS A 61 -19.43 4.83 7.55
N LYS A 62 -20.24 5.45 6.68
CA LYS A 62 -21.65 5.03 6.45
C LYS A 62 -21.74 3.54 6.06
N ASN A 63 -20.75 3.04 5.32
CA ASN A 63 -20.66 1.63 4.90
C ASN A 63 -19.81 0.76 5.84
N LYS A 64 -19.43 1.25 7.04
CA LYS A 64 -18.58 0.55 8.02
C LYS A 64 -17.20 0.16 7.48
N ILE A 65 -16.66 0.96 6.55
CA ILE A 65 -15.35 0.78 5.92
C ILE A 65 -14.42 1.86 6.46
N LYS A 66 -13.18 1.49 6.77
CA LYS A 66 -12.13 2.43 7.18
C LYS A 66 -11.54 3.15 5.96
N ALA A 67 -11.11 4.38 6.17
CA ALA A 67 -10.53 5.23 5.14
C ALA A 67 -9.09 5.64 5.53
N TYR A 68 -8.10 5.32 4.68
CA TYR A 68 -6.69 5.63 4.94
C TYR A 68 -6.14 6.58 3.87
N LEU A 69 -5.56 7.69 4.32
CA LEU A 69 -4.96 8.68 3.44
C LEU A 69 -3.47 8.39 3.23
N THR A 70 -3.02 8.35 1.96
CA THR A 70 -1.59 8.17 1.65
C THR A 70 -0.87 9.51 1.61
N LEU A 71 0.16 9.66 2.45
CA LEU A 71 1.13 10.76 2.49
C LEU A 71 2.53 10.15 2.48
N ASN A 72 2.85 9.42 1.42
CA ASN A 72 3.96 8.48 1.39
C ASN A 72 5.05 8.81 0.37
N VAL A 73 5.23 10.09 0.06
CA VAL A 73 6.36 10.64 -0.70
C VAL A 73 7.45 11.16 0.24
N VAL A 74 8.57 11.57 -0.33
CA VAL A 74 9.57 12.42 0.37
C VAL A 74 8.97 13.80 0.55
N ILE A 75 9.07 14.36 1.75
CA ILE A 75 8.63 15.72 2.07
C ILE A 75 9.81 16.66 2.05
N TYR A 76 9.77 17.65 1.18
CA TYR A 76 10.77 18.70 1.11
C TYR A 76 10.32 19.93 1.91
N GLN A 77 11.26 20.82 2.23
CA GLN A 77 10.98 22.06 2.98
C GLN A 77 9.81 22.88 2.40
N LYS A 78 9.72 22.94 1.06
CA LYS A 78 8.61 23.61 0.35
C LYS A 78 7.24 22.97 0.56
N ASP A 79 7.20 21.71 0.94
CA ASP A 79 5.97 20.91 1.05
C ASP A 79 5.33 20.98 2.45
N LEU A 80 6.05 21.49 3.45
CA LEU A 80 5.60 21.51 4.86
C LEU A 80 4.27 22.24 5.05
N LYS A 81 4.09 23.41 4.43
CA LYS A 81 2.80 24.14 4.49
C LYS A 81 1.65 23.37 3.85
N THR A 82 1.93 22.63 2.79
CA THR A 82 0.93 21.76 2.12
C THR A 82 0.61 20.58 3.00
N LEU A 83 1.62 19.97 3.64
CA LEU A 83 1.46 18.88 4.59
C LEU A 83 0.51 19.26 5.74
N GLU A 84 0.73 20.41 6.35
CA GLU A 84 -0.15 20.92 7.42
C GLU A 84 -1.62 21.04 6.97
N LYS A 85 -1.86 21.63 5.79
CA LYS A 85 -3.22 21.76 5.22
C LYS A 85 -3.88 20.41 4.99
N VAL A 86 -3.13 19.44 4.45
CA VAL A 86 -3.65 18.08 4.17
C VAL A 86 -3.96 17.35 5.48
N LEU A 87 -3.09 17.44 6.47
CA LEU A 87 -3.30 16.79 7.77
C LEU A 87 -4.43 17.42 8.59
N ASN A 88 -4.61 18.74 8.50
CA ASN A 88 -5.75 19.40 9.11
C ASN A 88 -7.07 18.93 8.49
N ALA A 89 -7.17 18.90 7.16
CA ALA A 89 -8.33 18.36 6.46
C ALA A 89 -8.59 16.87 6.79
N ALA A 90 -7.53 16.06 6.92
CA ALA A 90 -7.62 14.66 7.34
C ALA A 90 -8.15 14.52 8.77
N LYS A 91 -7.69 15.37 9.70
CA LYS A 91 -8.17 15.40 11.09
C LYS A 91 -9.64 15.78 11.17
N GLU A 92 -10.04 16.86 10.50
CA GLU A 92 -11.44 17.32 10.43
C GLU A 92 -12.35 16.27 9.83
N ALA A 93 -11.87 15.54 8.82
CA ALA A 93 -12.58 14.44 8.19
C ALA A 93 -12.68 13.19 9.09
N LYS A 94 -11.96 13.12 10.21
CA LYS A 94 -11.84 11.93 11.07
C LYS A 94 -11.31 10.72 10.30
N ILE A 95 -10.22 10.93 9.53
CA ILE A 95 -9.55 9.83 8.82
C ILE A 95 -9.10 8.75 9.81
N ASP A 96 -9.22 7.47 9.43
CA ASP A 96 -8.87 6.36 10.33
C ASP A 96 -7.36 6.17 10.48
N ALA A 97 -6.57 6.49 9.46
CA ALA A 97 -5.11 6.54 9.53
C ALA A 97 -4.48 7.28 8.35
N VAL A 98 -3.23 7.71 8.52
CA VAL A 98 -2.35 8.10 7.41
C VAL A 98 -1.34 6.99 7.12
N ILE A 99 -1.05 6.76 5.83
CA ILE A 99 -0.02 5.83 5.38
C ILE A 99 1.19 6.65 4.96
N CYS A 100 2.26 6.62 5.72
CA CYS A 100 3.44 7.47 5.53
C CYS A 100 4.74 6.76 5.90
N TRP A 101 5.88 7.40 5.62
CA TRP A 101 7.20 6.94 6.04
C TRP A 101 8.16 8.09 6.34
N ASP A 102 7.86 9.29 5.85
CA ASP A 102 8.64 10.50 6.11
C ASP A 102 8.43 10.99 7.54
N TRP A 103 9.52 11.38 8.19
CA TRP A 103 9.52 11.80 9.60
C TRP A 103 8.64 13.03 9.87
N ALA A 104 8.60 13.99 8.94
CA ALA A 104 7.73 15.16 9.09
C ALA A 104 6.25 14.74 9.13
N VAL A 105 5.84 13.76 8.29
CA VAL A 105 4.46 13.26 8.32
C VAL A 105 4.16 12.51 9.59
N ILE A 106 5.10 11.69 10.09
CA ILE A 106 4.96 10.96 11.36
C ILE A 106 4.75 11.93 12.52
N GLU A 107 5.64 12.91 12.66
CA GLU A 107 5.59 13.90 13.74
C GLU A 107 4.31 14.73 13.70
N GLU A 108 3.97 15.29 12.54
CA GLU A 108 2.79 16.13 12.37
C GLU A 108 1.47 15.36 12.55
N SER A 109 1.45 14.06 12.20
CA SER A 109 0.30 13.19 12.46
C SER A 109 0.12 12.91 13.94
N LYS A 110 1.23 12.68 14.69
CA LYS A 110 1.20 12.49 16.14
C LYS A 110 0.65 13.74 16.86
N LYS A 111 1.09 14.92 16.49
CA LYS A 111 0.59 16.21 17.06
C LYS A 111 -0.93 16.33 16.90
N ARG A 112 -1.50 15.73 15.87
CA ARG A 112 -2.94 15.75 15.56
C ARG A 112 -3.72 14.52 16.09
N ASN A 113 -3.05 13.60 16.76
CA ASN A 113 -3.61 12.31 17.18
C ASN A 113 -4.24 11.53 16.01
N ILE A 114 -3.61 11.55 14.83
CA ILE A 114 -4.01 10.74 13.68
C ILE A 114 -3.23 9.42 13.73
N PRO A 115 -3.88 8.24 13.67
CA PRO A 115 -3.19 6.96 13.63
C PRO A 115 -2.23 6.84 12.44
N ILE A 116 -1.09 6.16 12.64
CA ILE A 116 0.00 6.09 11.67
C ILE A 116 0.20 4.65 11.22
N HIS A 117 0.11 4.41 9.91
CA HIS A 117 0.52 3.19 9.25
C HIS A 117 1.82 3.44 8.50
N ILE A 118 2.89 2.71 8.83
CA ILE A 118 4.17 2.90 8.16
C ILE A 118 4.14 2.24 6.79
N SER A 119 4.42 3.04 5.77
CA SER A 119 4.36 2.62 4.37
C SER A 119 5.50 1.68 3.99
N THR A 120 5.28 0.89 2.93
CA THR A 120 6.30 -0.02 2.37
C THR A 120 7.60 0.68 1.99
N GLN A 121 7.60 2.00 1.72
CA GLN A 121 8.80 2.78 1.45
C GLN A 121 9.79 2.80 2.62
N ALA A 122 9.35 2.51 3.84
CA ALA A 122 10.23 2.34 4.99
C ALA A 122 11.05 1.03 4.94
N ASN A 123 10.71 0.12 4.02
CA ASN A 123 11.38 -1.17 3.80
C ASN A 123 11.53 -2.01 5.08
N ILE A 124 10.44 -2.17 5.84
CA ILE A 124 10.47 -2.91 7.10
C ILE A 124 10.53 -4.41 6.81
N SER A 125 11.64 -5.04 7.18
CA SER A 125 11.94 -6.45 6.91
C SER A 125 12.39 -7.24 8.14
N ASN A 126 12.44 -6.61 9.32
CA ASN A 126 12.87 -7.26 10.57
C ASN A 126 12.17 -6.64 11.79
N ALA A 127 12.19 -7.36 12.90
CA ALA A 127 11.53 -6.97 14.14
C ALA A 127 12.14 -5.73 14.80
N LYS A 128 13.46 -5.52 14.68
CA LYS A 128 14.12 -4.34 15.28
C LYS A 128 13.61 -3.05 14.65
N THR A 129 13.58 -2.99 13.31
CA THR A 129 13.00 -1.84 12.58
C THR A 129 11.52 -1.68 12.88
N ALA A 130 10.75 -2.76 12.93
CA ALA A 130 9.33 -2.73 13.26
C ALA A 130 9.08 -2.16 14.66
N ASN A 131 9.86 -2.57 15.67
CA ASN A 131 9.77 -2.05 17.04
C ASN A 131 10.15 -0.56 17.11
N MET A 132 11.15 -0.12 16.33
CA MET A 132 11.49 1.30 16.27
C MET A 132 10.28 2.14 15.84
N TYR A 133 9.62 1.77 14.75
CA TYR A 133 8.43 2.48 14.30
C TYR A 133 7.24 2.36 15.27
N LYS A 134 7.07 1.21 15.92
CA LYS A 134 6.08 1.04 17.00
C LYS A 134 6.33 2.03 18.15
N ASN A 135 7.58 2.18 18.59
CA ASN A 135 7.94 3.14 19.64
C ASN A 135 7.72 4.59 19.22
N LEU A 136 7.77 4.89 17.92
CA LEU A 136 7.39 6.19 17.36
C LEU A 136 5.87 6.41 17.29
N GLY A 137 5.07 5.44 17.69
CA GLY A 137 3.61 5.52 17.73
C GLY A 137 2.90 4.94 16.51
N ALA A 138 3.60 4.19 15.65
CA ALA A 138 2.94 3.50 14.57
C ALA A 138 2.02 2.41 15.09
N THR A 139 0.81 2.33 14.55
CA THR A 139 -0.19 1.29 14.88
C THR A 139 -0.13 0.11 13.94
N ARG A 140 0.38 0.31 12.72
CA ARG A 140 0.54 -0.71 11.68
C ARG A 140 1.81 -0.48 10.86
N ILE A 141 2.39 -1.56 10.36
CA ILE A 141 3.51 -1.52 9.41
C ILE A 141 3.15 -2.27 8.13
N VAL A 142 3.53 -1.70 6.97
CA VAL A 142 3.49 -2.39 5.68
C VAL A 142 4.85 -3.01 5.45
N LEU A 143 4.91 -4.33 5.45
CA LEU A 143 6.14 -5.08 5.30
C LEU A 143 6.77 -4.89 3.91
N ALA A 144 8.08 -5.03 3.84
CA ALA A 144 8.79 -5.15 2.58
C ALA A 144 8.27 -6.35 1.79
N ARG A 145 8.19 -6.24 0.46
CA ARG A 145 7.67 -7.31 -0.40
C ARG A 145 8.56 -8.54 -0.45
N GLU A 146 9.82 -8.37 -0.08
CA GLU A 146 10.86 -9.40 -0.04
C GLU A 146 10.78 -10.30 1.22
N CYS A 147 9.94 -9.95 2.21
CA CYS A 147 9.80 -10.73 3.43
C CYS A 147 9.26 -12.12 3.16
N SER A 148 9.98 -13.14 3.64
CA SER A 148 9.49 -14.52 3.65
C SER A 148 8.37 -14.72 4.68
N LEU A 149 7.61 -15.82 4.55
CA LEU A 149 6.61 -16.20 5.56
C LEU A 149 7.21 -16.39 6.95
N SER A 150 8.47 -16.88 7.04
CA SER A 150 9.18 -17.04 8.31
C SER A 150 9.53 -15.70 8.93
N ASP A 151 9.98 -14.71 8.13
CA ASP A 151 10.26 -13.36 8.62
C ASP A 151 9.01 -12.67 9.12
N ILE A 152 7.91 -12.77 8.36
CA ILE A 152 6.60 -12.24 8.76
C ILE A 152 6.19 -12.80 10.14
N ALA A 153 6.29 -14.13 10.32
CA ALA A 153 5.92 -14.78 11.57
C ALA A 153 6.81 -14.33 12.74
N LYS A 154 8.12 -14.17 12.52
CA LYS A 154 9.07 -13.66 13.53
C LYS A 154 8.73 -12.22 13.91
N ILE A 155 8.57 -11.32 12.92
CA ILE A 155 8.20 -9.93 13.16
C ILE A 155 6.92 -9.85 13.98
N LYS A 156 5.89 -10.63 13.61
CA LYS A 156 4.61 -10.64 14.33
C LYS A 156 4.78 -11.11 15.77
N LYS A 157 5.53 -12.17 15.99
CA LYS A 157 5.78 -12.73 17.32
C LYS A 157 6.53 -11.74 18.23
N GLU A 158 7.55 -11.07 17.70
CA GLU A 158 8.45 -10.22 18.49
C GLU A 158 7.90 -8.82 18.73
N THR A 159 7.01 -8.31 17.87
CA THR A 159 6.54 -6.92 17.93
C THR A 159 5.09 -6.75 18.35
N ALA A 160 4.26 -7.76 18.09
CA ALA A 160 2.79 -7.73 18.24
C ALA A 160 2.08 -6.60 17.48
N ILE A 161 2.81 -5.77 16.70
CA ILE A 161 2.23 -4.70 15.88
C ILE A 161 1.35 -5.28 14.76
N GLU A 162 0.40 -4.51 14.23
CA GLU A 162 -0.36 -4.93 13.05
C GLU A 162 0.53 -4.97 11.81
N ASN A 163 0.53 -6.13 11.13
CA ASN A 163 1.30 -6.36 9.91
C ASN A 163 0.38 -6.32 8.69
N GLU A 164 0.75 -5.48 7.73
CA GLU A 164 0.10 -5.39 6.42
C GLU A 164 1.08 -5.87 5.34
N THR A 165 0.59 -6.60 4.33
CA THR A 165 1.39 -6.98 3.16
C THR A 165 0.62 -6.78 1.87
N PHE A 166 1.34 -6.47 0.78
CA PHE A 166 0.74 -6.51 -0.55
C PHE A 166 0.46 -7.96 -0.96
N VAL A 167 -0.71 -8.19 -1.52
CA VAL A 167 -1.14 -9.51 -1.98
C VAL A 167 -1.45 -9.57 -3.47
N HIS A 168 -1.64 -8.43 -4.13
CA HIS A 168 -1.99 -8.38 -5.54
C HIS A 168 -1.52 -7.09 -6.21
N GLY A 169 -1.20 -7.19 -7.52
CA GLY A 169 -0.97 -6.09 -8.42
C GLY A 169 0.50 -5.81 -8.73
N ALA A 170 0.77 -4.65 -9.30
CA ALA A 170 2.06 -4.32 -9.89
C ALA A 170 3.22 -4.35 -8.88
N MET A 171 4.29 -5.07 -9.25
CA MET A 171 5.55 -5.09 -8.51
C MET A 171 6.48 -3.99 -9.00
N CYS A 172 7.11 -3.26 -8.08
CA CYS A 172 8.18 -2.34 -8.42
C CYS A 172 9.49 -3.10 -8.59
N VAL A 173 10.28 -2.73 -9.60
CA VAL A 173 11.62 -3.30 -9.82
C VAL A 173 12.64 -2.82 -8.78
N SER A 174 12.35 -1.71 -8.11
CA SER A 174 13.23 -1.11 -7.10
C SER A 174 12.79 -1.48 -5.68
N ILE A 175 13.74 -1.47 -4.75
CA ILE A 175 13.50 -1.70 -3.33
C ILE A 175 12.45 -0.70 -2.83
N SER A 176 11.33 -1.22 -2.37
CA SER A 176 10.24 -0.45 -1.73
C SER A 176 9.77 0.77 -2.51
N GLY A 177 9.93 0.78 -3.84
CA GLY A 177 9.51 1.88 -4.70
C GLY A 177 10.45 3.08 -4.71
N ARG A 178 11.61 3.04 -4.03
CA ARG A 178 12.62 4.10 -4.06
C ARG A 178 13.46 3.99 -5.32
N CYS A 179 13.25 4.90 -6.27
CA CYS A 179 13.84 4.80 -7.60
C CYS A 179 14.15 6.17 -8.19
N TYR A 180 15.38 6.31 -8.74
CA TYR A 180 15.80 7.51 -9.46
C TYR A 180 15.64 7.42 -10.98
N ARG A 181 15.28 6.24 -11.51
CA ARG A 181 15.29 6.01 -12.97
C ARG A 181 14.38 6.96 -13.74
N SER A 182 13.16 7.20 -13.24
CA SER A 182 12.24 8.14 -13.87
C SER A 182 12.75 9.59 -13.79
N SER A 183 13.43 9.94 -12.70
CA SER A 183 14.07 11.25 -12.54
C SER A 183 15.23 11.42 -13.51
N TYR A 184 16.10 10.42 -13.62
CA TYR A 184 17.25 10.44 -14.53
C TYR A 184 16.84 10.55 -16.01
N LEU A 185 15.86 9.74 -16.44
CA LEU A 185 15.46 9.67 -17.86
C LEU A 185 14.53 10.80 -18.29
N TYR A 186 13.69 11.31 -17.37
CA TYR A 186 12.56 12.18 -17.74
C TYR A 186 12.42 13.40 -16.84
N ASN A 187 13.35 13.64 -15.93
CA ASN A 187 13.24 14.68 -14.92
C ASN A 187 11.91 14.63 -14.11
N LYS A 188 11.41 13.40 -13.86
CA LYS A 188 10.16 13.11 -13.10
C LYS A 188 10.44 12.16 -11.96
N SER A 189 10.36 12.67 -10.73
CA SER A 189 10.75 11.91 -9.55
C SER A 189 9.71 10.88 -9.12
N ALA A 190 10.09 9.60 -9.16
CA ALA A 190 9.29 8.53 -8.59
C ALA A 190 9.12 8.70 -7.07
N ASN A 191 10.14 9.23 -6.37
CA ASN A 191 10.12 9.44 -4.91
C ASN A 191 9.18 10.58 -4.49
N CYS A 192 8.80 11.45 -5.44
CA CYS A 192 7.77 12.49 -5.28
C CYS A 192 6.41 12.06 -5.86
N GLY A 193 6.26 10.80 -6.27
CA GLY A 193 5.00 10.27 -6.80
C GLY A 193 4.79 10.42 -8.32
N ASP A 194 5.74 11.00 -9.06
CA ASP A 194 5.62 11.24 -10.51
C ASP A 194 6.44 10.21 -11.32
N CYS A 195 6.24 8.92 -11.07
CA CYS A 195 6.91 7.84 -11.78
C CYS A 195 6.29 7.62 -13.17
N LEU A 196 7.11 7.72 -14.24
CA LEU A 196 6.71 7.41 -15.62
C LEU A 196 6.86 5.92 -15.98
N GLN A 197 7.20 5.08 -15.01
CA GLN A 197 7.33 3.64 -15.17
C GLN A 197 8.30 3.21 -16.29
N PRO A 198 9.53 3.74 -16.37
CA PRO A 198 10.47 3.36 -17.42
C PRO A 198 10.80 1.86 -17.41
N CYS A 199 10.70 1.20 -16.27
CA CYS A 199 10.85 -0.26 -16.17
C CYS A 199 9.75 -1.06 -16.90
N ARG A 200 8.65 -0.43 -17.30
CA ARG A 200 7.54 -1.03 -18.07
C ARG A 200 7.61 -0.72 -19.56
N GLN A 201 8.67 -0.06 -20.02
CA GLN A 201 8.91 0.23 -21.42
C GLN A 201 9.77 -0.85 -22.06
N LYS A 202 9.84 -0.84 -23.39
CA LYS A 202 10.75 -1.70 -24.16
C LYS A 202 12.18 -1.20 -23.99
N TRP A 203 13.12 -2.12 -23.84
CA TRP A 203 14.55 -1.85 -23.71
C TRP A 203 15.32 -2.75 -24.66
N THR A 204 16.42 -2.22 -25.22
CA THR A 204 17.39 -2.99 -26.00
C THR A 204 18.62 -3.22 -25.14
N LEU A 205 19.02 -4.47 -25.00
CA LEU A 205 20.28 -4.84 -24.37
C LEU A 205 21.37 -4.93 -25.44
N LYS A 206 22.50 -4.25 -25.20
CA LYS A 206 23.65 -4.26 -26.10
C LYS A 206 24.90 -4.74 -25.34
N ASN A 207 25.81 -5.42 -26.04
CA ASN A 207 27.10 -5.78 -25.51
C ASN A 207 28.10 -4.59 -25.59
N GLU A 208 29.34 -4.80 -25.16
CA GLU A 208 30.41 -3.79 -25.17
C GLU A 208 30.74 -3.29 -26.61
N GLU A 209 30.55 -4.13 -27.62
CA GLU A 209 30.72 -3.79 -29.04
C GLU A 209 29.50 -3.07 -29.63
N ASN A 210 28.53 -2.68 -28.79
CA ASN A 210 27.29 -2.00 -29.19
C ASN A 210 26.35 -2.86 -30.07
N LYS A 211 26.58 -4.19 -30.13
CA LYS A 211 25.70 -5.13 -30.84
C LYS A 211 24.49 -5.47 -29.98
N GLU A 212 23.30 -5.46 -30.57
CA GLU A 212 22.06 -5.85 -29.90
C GLU A 212 22.07 -7.34 -29.54
N LEU A 213 21.86 -7.62 -28.25
CA LEU A 213 21.64 -8.97 -27.78
C LEU A 213 20.17 -9.34 -27.95
N VAL A 214 19.92 -10.42 -28.66
CA VAL A 214 18.56 -10.94 -28.85
C VAL A 214 18.04 -11.53 -27.56
N CYS A 215 17.05 -10.87 -26.96
CA CYS A 215 16.34 -11.37 -25.78
C CYS A 215 14.89 -11.66 -26.15
N GLU A 216 14.36 -12.74 -25.58
CA GLU A 216 12.92 -13.02 -25.67
C GLU A 216 12.12 -11.90 -25.00
N GLY A 217 11.39 -11.13 -25.83
CA GLY A 217 10.63 -9.97 -25.38
C GLY A 217 11.50 -8.75 -25.13
N LYS A 218 10.95 -7.56 -25.36
CA LYS A 218 11.65 -6.27 -25.18
C LYS A 218 11.39 -5.59 -23.81
N TYR A 219 10.59 -6.21 -22.94
CA TYR A 219 10.21 -5.65 -21.64
C TYR A 219 11.10 -6.18 -20.51
N LEU A 220 12.42 -6.11 -20.71
CA LEU A 220 13.46 -6.77 -19.91
C LEU A 220 13.41 -6.47 -18.42
N MET A 221 12.89 -5.29 -18.04
CA MET A 221 12.83 -4.84 -16.65
C MET A 221 11.43 -4.91 -16.04
N SER A 222 10.42 -5.35 -16.80
CA SER A 222 9.05 -5.37 -16.33
C SER A 222 8.82 -6.58 -15.43
N ALA A 223 8.77 -6.35 -14.12
CA ALA A 223 8.39 -7.39 -13.18
C ALA A 223 6.94 -7.87 -13.46
N LYS A 224 6.68 -9.16 -13.25
CA LYS A 224 5.32 -9.72 -13.27
C LYS A 224 4.50 -9.13 -12.12
N ASP A 225 3.18 -9.04 -12.29
CA ASP A 225 2.30 -8.64 -11.21
C ASP A 225 2.25 -9.72 -10.11
N LEU A 226 2.15 -9.29 -8.86
CA LEU A 226 2.00 -10.18 -7.72
C LEU A 226 0.58 -10.77 -7.71
N CYS A 227 0.47 -12.05 -7.39
CA CYS A 227 -0.80 -12.69 -7.07
C CYS A 227 -0.59 -13.73 -5.96
N MET A 228 -1.09 -13.42 -4.76
CA MET A 228 -0.91 -14.23 -3.56
C MET A 228 -2.20 -14.94 -3.14
N ILE A 229 -3.20 -15.01 -4.02
CA ILE A 229 -4.51 -15.56 -3.66
C ILE A 229 -4.40 -17.00 -3.14
N ALA A 230 -3.59 -17.85 -3.78
CA ALA A 230 -3.33 -19.24 -3.35
C ALA A 230 -2.58 -19.33 -2.00
N HIS A 231 -2.03 -18.23 -1.49
CA HIS A 231 -1.24 -18.20 -0.27
C HIS A 231 -1.96 -17.53 0.91
N ILE A 232 -3.22 -17.11 0.75
CA ILE A 232 -3.99 -16.44 1.79
C ILE A 232 -4.01 -17.22 3.12
N PRO A 233 -4.25 -18.55 3.16
CA PRO A 233 -4.22 -19.29 4.43
C PRO A 233 -2.84 -19.27 5.10
N LYS A 234 -1.75 -19.33 4.32
CA LYS A 234 -0.38 -19.29 4.83
C LYS A 234 -0.04 -17.90 5.42
N LEU A 235 -0.48 -16.83 4.76
CA LEU A 235 -0.29 -15.45 5.24
C LEU A 235 -1.09 -15.19 6.53
N ILE A 236 -2.31 -15.69 6.64
CA ILE A 236 -3.11 -15.62 7.88
C ILE A 236 -2.38 -16.34 9.01
N LYS A 237 -1.88 -17.55 8.75
CA LYS A 237 -1.11 -18.34 9.73
C LYS A 237 0.18 -17.64 10.16
N ALA A 238 0.85 -16.93 9.25
CA ALA A 238 2.04 -16.13 9.54
C ALA A 238 1.74 -14.86 10.36
N GLY A 239 0.45 -14.47 10.53
CA GLY A 239 0.03 -13.37 11.39
C GLY A 239 -0.19 -12.04 10.67
N ILE A 240 -0.40 -12.05 9.35
CA ILE A 240 -0.84 -10.86 8.61
C ILE A 240 -2.25 -10.48 9.05
N THR A 241 -2.43 -9.19 9.32
CA THR A 241 -3.70 -8.61 9.80
C THR A 241 -4.40 -7.76 8.75
N SER A 242 -3.69 -7.35 7.68
CA SER A 242 -4.24 -6.58 6.57
C SER A 242 -3.64 -7.02 5.24
N PHE A 243 -4.48 -7.28 4.26
CA PHE A 243 -4.14 -7.65 2.89
C PHE A 243 -4.38 -6.49 1.95
N LYS A 244 -3.30 -5.94 1.41
CA LYS A 244 -3.33 -4.76 0.56
C LYS A 244 -3.26 -5.12 -0.92
N VAL A 245 -4.19 -4.61 -1.69
CA VAL A 245 -4.19 -4.68 -3.15
C VAL A 245 -3.54 -3.43 -3.73
N GLU A 246 -2.52 -3.57 -4.59
CA GLU A 246 -2.01 -2.47 -5.41
C GLU A 246 -2.94 -2.25 -6.60
N GLY A 247 -3.22 -1.00 -6.94
CA GLY A 247 -4.12 -0.71 -8.07
C GLY A 247 -4.61 0.73 -8.16
N ARG A 248 -3.91 1.69 -7.53
CA ARG A 248 -4.35 3.10 -7.56
C ARG A 248 -4.34 3.75 -8.95
N LEU A 249 -3.70 3.13 -9.95
CA LEU A 249 -3.78 3.53 -11.36
C LEU A 249 -4.82 2.72 -12.16
N ARG A 250 -5.47 1.75 -11.53
CA ARG A 250 -6.46 0.85 -12.17
C ARG A 250 -7.87 1.44 -12.12
N ASP A 251 -8.75 0.91 -12.96
CA ASP A 251 -10.16 1.31 -13.05
C ASP A 251 -11.05 0.63 -11.98
N ALA A 252 -12.33 0.95 -11.99
CA ALA A 252 -13.30 0.41 -11.05
C ALA A 252 -13.52 -1.10 -11.25
N ARG A 253 -13.51 -1.59 -12.49
CA ARG A 253 -13.69 -3.02 -12.80
C ARG A 253 -12.58 -3.88 -12.20
N TYR A 254 -11.34 -3.40 -12.26
CA TYR A 254 -10.21 -4.07 -11.59
C TYR A 254 -10.42 -4.15 -10.07
N VAL A 255 -10.83 -3.03 -9.44
CA VAL A 255 -11.05 -2.98 -7.99
C VAL A 255 -12.16 -3.94 -7.57
N GLU A 256 -13.25 -3.98 -8.31
CA GLU A 256 -14.38 -4.88 -8.09
C GLU A 256 -13.95 -6.35 -8.22
N THR A 257 -13.33 -6.71 -9.35
CA THR A 257 -12.95 -8.09 -9.65
C THR A 257 -11.95 -8.62 -8.62
N VAL A 258 -10.86 -7.88 -8.38
CA VAL A 258 -9.84 -8.30 -7.41
C VAL A 258 -10.40 -8.31 -5.99
N GLY A 259 -11.19 -7.29 -5.63
CA GLY A 259 -11.84 -7.21 -4.33
C GLY A 259 -12.74 -8.41 -4.05
N LYS A 260 -13.57 -8.81 -5.02
CA LYS A 260 -14.45 -9.97 -4.92
C LYS A 260 -13.67 -11.25 -4.63
N TYR A 261 -12.70 -11.60 -5.48
CA TYR A 261 -11.95 -12.85 -5.35
C TYR A 261 -11.12 -12.90 -4.06
N TYR A 262 -10.47 -11.81 -3.66
CA TYR A 262 -9.74 -11.78 -2.37
C TYR A 262 -10.68 -11.86 -1.18
N ARG A 263 -11.86 -11.26 -1.24
CA ARG A 263 -12.88 -11.38 -0.19
C ARG A 263 -13.34 -12.82 -0.03
N GLU A 264 -13.63 -13.49 -1.15
CA GLU A 264 -14.00 -14.91 -1.16
C GLU A 264 -12.89 -15.78 -0.59
N ALA A 265 -11.64 -15.59 -1.03
CA ALA A 265 -10.48 -16.33 -0.54
C ALA A 265 -10.24 -16.14 0.98
N ILE A 266 -10.39 -14.91 1.50
CA ILE A 266 -10.26 -14.62 2.92
C ILE A 266 -11.37 -15.32 3.71
N ASN A 267 -12.62 -15.23 3.26
CA ASN A 267 -13.75 -15.86 3.94
C ASN A 267 -13.57 -17.39 3.97
N SER A 268 -13.29 -18.03 2.84
CA SER A 268 -13.05 -19.46 2.72
C SER A 268 -11.89 -19.93 3.61
N ALA A 269 -10.81 -19.14 3.72
CA ALA A 269 -9.68 -19.47 4.59
C ALA A 269 -10.04 -19.42 6.08
N ILE A 270 -10.92 -18.48 6.48
CA ILE A 270 -11.41 -18.38 7.87
C ILE A 270 -12.40 -19.50 8.18
N ASP A 271 -13.31 -19.81 7.26
CA ASP A 271 -14.34 -20.84 7.40
C ASP A 271 -13.78 -22.26 7.15
N LYS A 272 -12.48 -22.39 6.83
CA LYS A 272 -11.78 -23.65 6.51
C LYS A 272 -12.36 -24.40 5.31
N THR A 273 -13.03 -23.73 4.42
CA THR A 273 -13.57 -24.27 3.16
C THR A 273 -12.68 -23.95 1.96
N TYR A 274 -11.46 -23.43 2.21
CA TYR A 274 -10.52 -23.04 1.18
C TYR A 274 -10.00 -24.28 0.43
N THR A 275 -10.25 -24.35 -0.89
CA THR A 275 -9.67 -25.31 -1.82
C THR A 275 -8.72 -24.58 -2.76
N GLN A 276 -7.56 -25.21 -3.06
CA GLN A 276 -6.59 -24.62 -4.03
C GLN A 276 -7.05 -24.87 -5.45
#